data_f1be8d13f14a64fc96013787c4fe0989
#
_entry.id   f1be8d13f14a64fc96013787c4fe0989
#
_cell.length_a   1.000
_cell.length_b   1.000
_cell.length_c   1.000
_cell.angle_alpha   90.00
_cell.angle_beta   90.00
_cell.angle_gamma   90.00
#
_symmetry.space_group_name_H-M   'P 1'
#
loop_
_entity.id
_entity.type
_entity.pdbx_description
1 polymer ?
#
loop_
_entity_poly.entity_id
_entity_poly.type
_entity_poly.pdbx_seq_one_letter_code
_entity_poly.pdbx_strand_id
1 'polypeptide(L)'
;MSWWLQTSKALNQLGVPYPYVNRIICGSTSILSEIKIEVTDRCNLACTFCHQDFGAKGGTTTLDLEQYDRVLAAAKSERVPVIRLTGGEPLVLKSIDSFLRHAKALGFAVIVNTNGTALPEKRLRGLKGLIDCIKISLPAADEETMTRLTGNKTTWRRKWEALEHLEKLGIRVDVLTVMTVENIRQFDNFIRLLEPHPMICWRPLRAETQDGDRYPVSRDDIQSLAAKLTAVRTRQRWKYLTLGLATPFCALENPSDALDLFSGGQSCGPVESLTVTSKGDTVRCYSRRDAVDISKGLRKTNLELSLRDFDQLPAVCRNCPFVPLCRGGCRCDWSLVDTPFGRMDYLADASRIAGAEPTQ
;
A
#
# COMPACT_ATOMS: atom_id res chain seq x y z
N MET A 1 13.55 -17.49 -4.91
CA MET A 1 12.70 -16.75 -3.91
C MET A 1 13.63 -16.16 -2.87
N SER A 2 13.58 -14.85 -2.63
CA SER A 2 14.47 -14.22 -1.65
C SER A 2 14.22 -14.79 -0.25
N TRP A 3 15.28 -14.86 0.58
CA TRP A 3 15.18 -15.33 1.97
C TRP A 3 14.09 -14.58 2.75
N TRP A 4 13.90 -13.29 2.48
CA TRP A 4 12.89 -12.45 3.09
C TRP A 4 11.47 -12.97 2.81
N LEU A 5 11.16 -13.35 1.57
CA LEU A 5 9.85 -13.92 1.21
C LEU A 5 9.62 -15.29 1.84
N GLN A 6 10.64 -16.13 1.93
CA GLN A 6 10.55 -17.43 2.58
C GLN A 6 10.26 -17.27 4.08
N THR A 7 11.01 -16.40 4.76
CA THR A 7 10.83 -16.13 6.19
C THR A 7 9.49 -15.45 6.46
N SER A 8 9.11 -14.47 5.65
CA SER A 8 7.80 -13.80 5.74
C SER A 8 6.65 -14.80 5.58
N LYS A 9 6.75 -15.72 4.62
CA LYS A 9 5.76 -16.77 4.41
C LYS A 9 5.67 -17.71 5.60
N ALA A 10 6.81 -18.15 6.14
CA ALA A 10 6.86 -19.03 7.31
C ALA A 10 6.25 -18.35 8.55
N LEU A 11 6.61 -17.11 8.84
CA LEU A 11 6.07 -16.35 9.97
C LEU A 11 4.56 -16.10 9.83
N ASN A 12 4.09 -15.78 8.63
CA ASN A 12 2.65 -15.67 8.38
C ASN A 12 1.90 -16.99 8.57
N GLN A 13 2.51 -18.12 8.20
CA GLN A 13 1.94 -19.45 8.44
C GLN A 13 1.84 -19.79 9.95
N LEU A 14 2.75 -19.24 10.75
CA LEU A 14 2.71 -19.34 12.21
C LEU A 14 1.75 -18.35 12.86
N GLY A 15 1.00 -17.56 12.08
CA GLY A 15 0.05 -16.58 12.59
C GLY A 15 0.69 -15.29 13.11
N VAL A 16 1.97 -15.04 12.81
CA VAL A 16 2.62 -13.78 13.20
C VAL A 16 2.06 -12.67 12.32
N PRO A 17 1.44 -11.61 12.89
CA PRO A 17 0.91 -10.50 12.13
C PRO A 17 2.01 -9.80 11.31
N TYR A 18 1.68 -9.37 10.11
CA TYR A 18 2.62 -8.79 9.14
C TYR A 18 3.53 -7.65 9.68
N PRO A 19 3.10 -6.75 10.61
CA PRO A 19 3.99 -5.76 11.20
C PRO A 19 5.14 -6.37 11.98
N TYR A 20 4.83 -7.43 12.72
CA TYR A 20 5.83 -8.13 13.51
C TYR A 20 6.79 -8.93 12.65
N VAL A 21 6.29 -9.47 11.51
CA VAL A 21 7.12 -10.13 10.50
C VAL A 21 8.24 -9.20 10.04
N ASN A 22 7.91 -7.97 9.67
CA ASN A 22 8.92 -7.01 9.24
C ASN A 22 9.91 -6.66 10.36
N ARG A 23 9.44 -6.45 11.59
CA ARG A 23 10.32 -6.19 12.74
C ARG A 23 11.27 -7.35 13.03
N ILE A 24 10.78 -8.57 13.00
CA ILE A 24 11.58 -9.78 13.23
C ILE A 24 12.63 -9.93 12.14
N ILE A 25 12.24 -9.76 10.87
CA ILE A 25 13.14 -9.95 9.73
C ILE A 25 14.19 -8.85 9.66
N CYS A 26 13.82 -7.60 9.92
CA CYS A 26 14.74 -6.47 9.82
C CYS A 26 15.66 -6.31 11.04
N GLY A 27 15.35 -6.95 12.17
CA GLY A 27 16.18 -6.92 13.39
C GLY A 27 16.49 -5.51 13.90
N SER A 28 15.63 -4.53 13.63
CA SER A 28 15.90 -3.12 13.82
C SER A 28 14.77 -2.41 14.56
N THR A 29 15.12 -1.48 15.43
CA THR A 29 14.19 -0.54 16.05
C THR A 29 13.58 0.42 15.04
N SER A 30 14.27 0.71 13.94
CA SER A 30 13.73 1.40 12.77
C SER A 30 12.98 0.39 11.91
N ILE A 31 11.73 0.64 11.67
CA ILE A 31 10.84 -0.22 10.88
C ILE A 31 10.89 0.06 9.37
N LEU A 32 11.85 0.87 8.90
CA LEU A 32 12.06 1.08 7.47
C LEU A 32 12.40 -0.26 6.80
N SER A 33 11.40 -0.86 6.17
CA SER A 33 11.47 -2.18 5.55
C SER A 33 11.47 -2.13 4.03
N GLU A 34 11.07 -1.00 3.43
CA GLU A 34 11.05 -0.85 1.98
C GLU A 34 11.35 0.59 1.53
N ILE A 35 11.92 0.70 0.35
CA ILE A 35 11.93 1.95 -0.43
C ILE A 35 10.99 1.78 -1.61
N LYS A 36 10.02 2.67 -1.73
CA LYS A 36 9.14 2.80 -2.89
C LYS A 36 9.80 3.72 -3.89
N ILE A 37 9.89 3.32 -5.14
CA ILE A 37 10.55 4.11 -6.18
C ILE A 37 9.59 4.29 -7.35
N GLU A 38 9.20 5.52 -7.60
CA GLU A 38 8.45 5.90 -8.79
C GLU A 38 9.42 5.95 -9.97
N VAL A 39 9.52 4.85 -10.70
CA VAL A 39 10.45 4.78 -11.84
C VAL A 39 10.02 5.65 -13.01
N THR A 40 8.75 6.03 -13.06
CA THR A 40 8.19 6.95 -14.08
C THR A 40 6.87 7.53 -13.60
N ASP A 41 6.52 8.71 -14.11
CA ASP A 41 5.18 9.30 -13.98
C ASP A 41 4.28 8.99 -15.20
N ARG A 42 4.80 8.28 -16.22
CA ARG A 42 3.99 7.83 -17.37
C ARG A 42 2.99 6.76 -16.94
N CYS A 43 1.75 6.90 -17.38
CA CYS A 43 0.72 5.88 -17.18
C CYS A 43 -0.13 5.75 -18.44
N ASN A 44 -0.55 4.54 -18.73
CA ASN A 44 -1.44 4.23 -19.86
C ASN A 44 -2.92 4.18 -19.47
N LEU A 45 -3.27 4.56 -18.24
CA LEU A 45 -4.64 4.72 -17.74
C LEU A 45 -4.80 6.10 -17.10
N ALA A 46 -6.03 6.62 -17.11
CA ALA A 46 -6.43 7.88 -16.49
C ALA A 46 -7.47 7.63 -15.38
N CYS A 47 -7.10 6.81 -14.39
CA CYS A 47 -8.01 6.40 -13.32
C CYS A 47 -8.52 7.61 -12.51
N THR A 48 -9.84 7.67 -12.31
CA THR A 48 -10.50 8.79 -11.61
C THR A 48 -10.10 8.89 -10.13
N PHE A 49 -9.69 7.77 -9.51
CA PHE A 49 -9.24 7.68 -8.12
C PHE A 49 -7.71 7.79 -7.96
N CYS A 50 -7.00 8.16 -9.02
CA CYS A 50 -5.53 8.26 -8.97
C CYS A 50 -5.12 9.51 -8.19
N HIS A 51 -4.54 9.33 -7.01
CA HIS A 51 -4.12 10.43 -6.14
C HIS A 51 -3.01 11.32 -6.75
N GLN A 52 -2.33 10.89 -7.82
CA GLN A 52 -1.29 11.65 -8.51
C GLN A 52 -1.74 12.17 -9.89
N ASP A 53 -2.86 11.68 -10.41
CA ASP A 53 -3.37 11.98 -11.76
C ASP A 53 -2.33 11.79 -12.89
N PHE A 54 -1.35 10.91 -12.69
CA PHE A 54 -0.23 10.76 -13.63
C PHE A 54 -0.68 10.52 -15.08
N GLY A 55 -1.66 9.66 -15.28
CA GLY A 55 -2.20 9.40 -16.62
C GLY A 55 -2.97 10.59 -17.18
N ALA A 56 -3.79 11.24 -16.38
CA ALA A 56 -4.58 12.40 -16.80
C ALA A 56 -3.69 13.63 -17.06
N LYS A 57 -2.61 13.79 -16.29
CA LYS A 57 -1.63 14.88 -16.46
C LYS A 57 -0.62 14.62 -17.58
N GLY A 58 -0.60 13.43 -18.18
CA GLY A 58 0.32 13.11 -19.29
C GLY A 58 1.79 13.11 -18.86
N GLY A 59 2.12 12.46 -17.77
CA GLY A 59 3.50 12.37 -17.25
C GLY A 59 4.51 11.89 -18.30
N THR A 60 5.72 12.46 -18.27
CA THR A 60 6.79 12.20 -19.24
C THR A 60 8.13 11.86 -18.60
N THR A 61 8.24 12.00 -17.26
CA THR A 61 9.47 11.82 -16.53
C THR A 61 9.74 10.33 -16.28
N THR A 62 10.99 9.97 -16.37
CA THR A 62 11.49 8.64 -15.99
C THR A 62 12.73 8.84 -15.13
N LEU A 63 12.80 8.14 -14.01
CA LEU A 63 13.95 8.18 -13.12
C LEU A 63 15.20 7.73 -13.89
N ASP A 64 16.29 8.47 -13.76
CA ASP A 64 17.57 8.11 -14.30
C ASP A 64 18.16 6.90 -13.58
N LEU A 65 18.79 5.97 -14.34
CA LEU A 65 19.39 4.76 -13.77
C LEU A 65 20.53 5.04 -12.81
N GLU A 66 21.30 6.10 -13.01
CA GLU A 66 22.36 6.47 -12.09
C GLU A 66 21.79 6.95 -10.74
N GLN A 67 20.71 7.74 -10.79
CA GLN A 67 19.99 8.14 -9.58
C GLN A 67 19.40 6.92 -8.88
N TYR A 68 18.80 5.99 -9.64
CA TYR A 68 18.27 4.75 -9.12
C TYR A 68 19.35 3.93 -8.40
N ASP A 69 20.54 3.77 -8.99
CA ASP A 69 21.65 3.04 -8.39
C ASP A 69 22.17 3.69 -7.10
N ARG A 70 22.18 5.04 -7.02
CA ARG A 70 22.46 5.75 -5.77
C ARG A 70 21.44 5.43 -4.67
N VAL A 71 20.16 5.37 -5.02
CA VAL A 71 19.10 4.96 -4.07
C VAL A 71 19.30 3.52 -3.61
N LEU A 72 19.59 2.60 -4.54
CA LEU A 72 19.86 1.20 -4.21
C LEU A 72 21.09 1.05 -3.29
N ALA A 73 22.16 1.79 -3.57
CA ALA A 73 23.37 1.78 -2.73
C ALA A 73 23.08 2.25 -1.30
N ALA A 74 22.34 3.35 -1.15
CA ALA A 74 21.89 3.84 0.16
C ALA A 74 20.99 2.84 0.88
N ALA A 75 20.01 2.26 0.19
CA ALA A 75 19.13 1.23 0.76
C ALA A 75 19.93 -0.02 1.20
N LYS A 76 20.92 -0.44 0.41
CA LYS A 76 21.78 -1.59 0.71
C LYS A 76 22.67 -1.35 1.92
N SER A 77 23.33 -0.19 2.00
CA SER A 77 24.18 0.16 3.14
C SER A 77 23.41 0.16 4.46
N GLU A 78 22.14 0.54 4.42
CA GLU A 78 21.26 0.56 5.58
C GLU A 78 20.41 -0.72 5.76
N ARG A 79 20.71 -1.76 4.99
CA ARG A 79 20.05 -3.07 5.08
C ARG A 79 18.53 -3.00 4.93
N VAL A 80 18.02 -2.13 4.06
CA VAL A 80 16.60 -2.14 3.68
C VAL A 80 16.36 -3.35 2.80
N PRO A 81 15.43 -4.26 3.13
CA PRO A 81 15.34 -5.54 2.41
C PRO A 81 14.55 -5.47 1.11
N VAL A 82 13.68 -4.48 0.94
CA VAL A 82 12.68 -4.46 -0.15
C VAL A 82 12.79 -3.19 -0.98
N ILE A 83 12.80 -3.37 -2.29
CA ILE A 83 12.59 -2.29 -3.26
C ILE A 83 11.24 -2.51 -3.93
N ARG A 84 10.37 -1.50 -3.89
CA ARG A 84 9.09 -1.51 -4.58
C ARG A 84 9.10 -0.52 -5.73
N LEU A 85 9.00 -1.02 -6.95
CA LEU A 85 8.87 -0.20 -8.14
C LEU A 85 7.40 0.19 -8.36
N THR A 86 7.17 1.45 -8.61
CA THR A 86 5.85 2.07 -8.75
C THR A 86 5.96 3.32 -9.62
N GLY A 87 4.98 4.22 -9.56
CA GLY A 87 4.91 5.47 -10.30
C GLY A 87 3.56 5.62 -10.97
N GLY A 88 3.55 6.02 -12.23
CA GLY A 88 2.38 5.89 -13.09
C GLY A 88 2.14 4.39 -13.35
N GLU A 89 2.69 3.87 -14.45
CA GLU A 89 2.71 2.42 -14.71
C GLU A 89 4.14 1.97 -15.04
N PRO A 90 4.85 1.32 -14.13
CA PRO A 90 6.24 0.90 -14.36
C PRO A 90 6.42 0.02 -15.58
N LEU A 91 5.44 -0.83 -15.87
CA LEU A 91 5.54 -1.82 -16.95
C LEU A 91 5.29 -1.25 -18.35
N VAL A 92 4.99 0.04 -18.50
CA VAL A 92 5.02 0.70 -19.81
C VAL A 92 6.44 1.06 -20.23
N LEU A 93 7.37 1.13 -19.29
CA LEU A 93 8.77 1.39 -19.63
C LEU A 93 9.41 0.21 -20.35
N LYS A 94 10.06 0.48 -21.47
CA LYS A 94 10.88 -0.52 -22.18
C LYS A 94 12.11 -0.91 -21.37
N SER A 95 12.66 0.03 -20.58
CA SER A 95 13.85 -0.14 -19.75
C SER A 95 13.58 -0.76 -18.37
N ILE A 96 12.35 -1.13 -18.03
CA ILE A 96 12.03 -1.64 -16.69
C ILE A 96 12.89 -2.85 -16.29
N ASP A 97 13.29 -3.68 -17.25
CA ASP A 97 14.15 -4.84 -17.01
C ASP A 97 15.51 -4.44 -16.40
N SER A 98 16.07 -3.28 -16.77
CA SER A 98 17.31 -2.76 -16.17
C SER A 98 17.11 -2.44 -14.69
N PHE A 99 16.04 -1.72 -14.33
CA PHE A 99 15.72 -1.41 -12.94
C PHE A 99 15.57 -2.68 -12.09
N LEU A 100 14.86 -3.68 -12.62
CA LEU A 100 14.65 -4.95 -11.94
C LEU A 100 15.97 -5.71 -11.73
N ARG A 101 16.82 -5.81 -12.76
CA ARG A 101 18.10 -6.51 -12.71
C ARG A 101 19.05 -5.87 -11.72
N HIS A 102 19.17 -4.53 -11.69
CA HIS A 102 20.02 -3.82 -10.75
C HIS A 102 19.61 -4.11 -9.29
N ALA A 103 18.32 -4.01 -8.97
CA ALA A 103 17.83 -4.34 -7.63
C ALA A 103 18.10 -5.82 -7.27
N LYS A 104 17.84 -6.74 -8.20
CA LYS A 104 18.07 -8.18 -7.95
C LYS A 104 19.54 -8.52 -7.79
N ALA A 105 20.44 -7.91 -8.57
CA ALA A 105 21.88 -8.10 -8.45
C ALA A 105 22.42 -7.71 -7.07
N LEU A 106 21.83 -6.71 -6.43
CA LEU A 106 22.14 -6.30 -5.06
C LEU A 106 21.45 -7.14 -3.98
N GLY A 107 20.62 -8.12 -4.36
CA GLY A 107 19.97 -9.06 -3.44
C GLY A 107 18.68 -8.56 -2.81
N PHE A 108 18.09 -7.48 -3.32
CA PHE A 108 16.80 -7.01 -2.83
C PHE A 108 15.65 -7.95 -3.17
N ALA A 109 14.65 -8.02 -2.30
CA ALA A 109 13.32 -8.45 -2.68
C ALA A 109 12.66 -7.34 -3.51
N VAL A 110 12.16 -7.70 -4.69
CA VAL A 110 11.59 -6.74 -5.65
C VAL A 110 10.09 -6.91 -5.75
N ILE A 111 9.37 -5.85 -5.46
CA ILE A 111 7.91 -5.75 -5.60
C ILE A 111 7.61 -4.77 -6.72
N VAL A 112 6.61 -5.08 -7.55
CA VAL A 112 6.13 -4.17 -8.59
C VAL A 112 4.66 -3.87 -8.38
N ASN A 113 4.33 -2.58 -8.23
CA ASN A 113 2.95 -2.12 -8.32
C ASN A 113 2.62 -1.89 -9.79
N THR A 114 1.50 -2.44 -10.26
CA THR A 114 1.08 -2.31 -11.66
C THR A 114 -0.43 -2.24 -11.79
N ASN A 115 -0.90 -1.57 -12.83
CA ASN A 115 -2.30 -1.64 -13.22
C ASN A 115 -2.66 -2.95 -13.95
N GLY A 116 -1.68 -3.78 -14.29
CA GLY A 116 -1.87 -5.10 -14.88
C GLY A 116 -2.15 -5.14 -16.37
N THR A 117 -2.30 -3.99 -17.04
CA THR A 117 -2.70 -3.96 -18.47
C THR A 117 -1.54 -4.19 -19.44
N ALA A 118 -0.29 -4.13 -18.97
CA ALA A 118 0.92 -4.29 -19.77
C ALA A 118 1.65 -5.62 -19.50
N LEU A 119 0.92 -6.69 -19.17
CA LEU A 119 1.44 -7.98 -18.75
C LEU A 119 0.99 -9.14 -19.67
N PRO A 120 1.29 -9.11 -20.98
CA PRO A 120 1.08 -10.30 -21.81
C PRO A 120 2.01 -11.44 -21.32
N GLU A 121 1.60 -12.68 -21.51
CA GLU A 121 2.30 -13.87 -21.01
C GLU A 121 3.79 -13.89 -21.38
N LYS A 122 4.13 -13.57 -22.63
CA LYS A 122 5.52 -13.50 -23.10
C LYS A 122 6.38 -12.58 -22.22
N ARG A 123 5.84 -11.41 -21.85
CA ARG A 123 6.53 -10.45 -20.99
C ARG A 123 6.71 -10.98 -19.58
N LEU A 124 5.64 -11.56 -19.01
CA LEU A 124 5.69 -12.16 -17.68
C LEU A 124 6.73 -13.27 -17.56
N ARG A 125 6.87 -14.12 -18.59
CA ARG A 125 7.92 -15.14 -18.64
C ARG A 125 9.32 -14.53 -18.56
N GLY A 126 9.56 -13.40 -19.23
CA GLY A 126 10.84 -12.67 -19.19
C GLY A 126 11.12 -12.00 -17.84
N LEU A 127 10.09 -11.67 -17.07
CA LEU A 127 10.19 -11.05 -15.75
C LEU A 127 10.30 -12.07 -14.60
N LYS A 128 10.06 -13.36 -14.88
CA LYS A 128 10.15 -14.42 -13.87
C LYS A 128 11.55 -14.48 -13.27
N GLY A 129 11.64 -14.45 -11.94
CA GLY A 129 12.90 -14.40 -11.19
C GLY A 129 13.45 -12.99 -10.96
N LEU A 130 12.96 -11.98 -11.70
CA LEU A 130 13.29 -10.57 -11.45
C LEU A 130 12.32 -9.89 -10.49
N ILE A 131 11.11 -10.46 -10.32
CA ILE A 131 10.05 -9.93 -9.46
C ILE A 131 9.70 -11.01 -8.45
N ASP A 132 9.65 -10.64 -7.18
CA ASP A 132 9.27 -11.54 -6.09
C ASP A 132 7.77 -11.45 -5.77
N CYS A 133 7.15 -10.31 -5.99
CA CYS A 133 5.71 -10.09 -5.80
C CYS A 133 5.20 -9.02 -6.76
N ILE A 134 4.06 -9.27 -7.38
CA ILE A 134 3.31 -8.27 -8.13
C ILE A 134 2.13 -7.81 -7.28
N LYS A 135 1.98 -6.49 -7.16
CA LYS A 135 0.79 -5.87 -6.59
C LYS A 135 -0.03 -5.29 -7.74
N ILE A 136 -1.13 -5.96 -8.04
CA ILE A 136 -2.00 -5.58 -9.16
C ILE A 136 -3.21 -4.78 -8.66
N SER A 137 -3.47 -3.64 -9.28
CA SER A 137 -4.66 -2.85 -8.98
C SER A 137 -5.90 -3.47 -9.63
N LEU A 138 -6.94 -3.77 -8.83
CA LEU A 138 -8.25 -4.26 -9.30
C LEU A 138 -9.34 -3.35 -8.71
N PRO A 139 -9.64 -2.20 -9.34
CA PRO A 139 -10.51 -1.18 -8.75
C PRO A 139 -12.01 -1.48 -8.84
N ALA A 140 -12.43 -2.53 -9.55
CA ALA A 140 -13.84 -2.92 -9.64
C ALA A 140 -14.01 -4.43 -9.80
N ALA A 141 -15.19 -4.93 -9.44
CA ALA A 141 -15.59 -6.32 -9.56
C ALA A 141 -16.55 -6.58 -10.74
N ASP A 142 -16.64 -5.62 -11.67
CA ASP A 142 -17.34 -5.74 -12.96
C ASP A 142 -16.70 -4.83 -14.02
N GLU A 143 -17.01 -5.12 -15.28
CA GLU A 143 -16.40 -4.45 -16.43
C GLU A 143 -16.87 -3.00 -16.58
N GLU A 144 -18.15 -2.72 -16.29
CA GLU A 144 -18.72 -1.39 -16.43
C GLU A 144 -18.07 -0.41 -15.45
N THR A 145 -18.05 -0.75 -14.17
CA THR A 145 -17.41 0.05 -13.12
C THR A 145 -15.90 0.17 -13.38
N MET A 146 -15.25 -0.93 -13.82
CA MET A 146 -13.83 -0.91 -14.19
C MET A 146 -13.56 0.11 -15.31
N THR A 147 -14.37 0.12 -16.35
CA THR A 147 -14.25 1.04 -17.47
C THR A 147 -14.43 2.49 -17.02
N ARG A 148 -15.45 2.75 -16.20
CA ARG A 148 -15.71 4.08 -15.64
C ARG A 148 -14.56 4.59 -14.77
N LEU A 149 -14.05 3.75 -13.88
CA LEU A 149 -12.97 4.12 -12.95
C LEU A 149 -11.61 4.27 -13.65
N THR A 150 -11.34 3.54 -14.73
CA THR A 150 -10.02 3.52 -15.37
C THR A 150 -9.97 4.28 -16.71
N GLY A 151 -11.11 4.67 -17.25
CA GLY A 151 -11.23 5.34 -18.55
C GLY A 151 -10.91 4.44 -19.76
N ASN A 152 -10.86 3.09 -19.58
CA ASN A 152 -10.44 2.19 -20.66
C ASN A 152 -11.20 0.87 -20.64
N LYS A 153 -11.95 0.61 -21.71
CA LYS A 153 -12.80 -0.60 -21.88
C LYS A 153 -12.04 -1.93 -21.90
N THR A 154 -10.75 -1.92 -22.28
CA THR A 154 -9.97 -3.18 -22.34
C THR A 154 -9.36 -3.60 -21.02
N THR A 155 -9.46 -2.74 -20.00
CA THR A 155 -8.79 -2.95 -18.69
C THR A 155 -9.27 -4.20 -17.99
N TRP A 156 -10.58 -4.45 -17.98
CA TRP A 156 -11.17 -5.64 -17.35
C TRP A 156 -10.53 -6.94 -17.87
N ARG A 157 -10.62 -7.18 -19.16
CA ARG A 157 -10.09 -8.38 -19.81
C ARG A 157 -8.58 -8.52 -19.60
N ARG A 158 -7.81 -7.46 -19.81
CA ARG A 158 -6.35 -7.49 -19.65
C ARG A 158 -5.89 -7.82 -18.24
N LYS A 159 -6.60 -7.34 -17.22
CA LYS A 159 -6.26 -7.64 -15.82
C LYS A 159 -6.50 -9.10 -15.48
N TRP A 160 -7.61 -9.67 -15.94
CA TRP A 160 -7.90 -11.09 -15.72
C TRP A 160 -6.91 -11.98 -16.45
N GLU A 161 -6.60 -11.71 -17.70
CA GLU A 161 -5.53 -12.40 -18.44
C GLU A 161 -4.19 -12.32 -17.68
N ALA A 162 -3.84 -11.16 -17.13
CA ALA A 162 -2.62 -11.00 -16.35
C ALA A 162 -2.63 -11.84 -15.06
N LEU A 163 -3.74 -11.85 -14.31
CA LEU A 163 -3.89 -12.64 -13.09
C LEU A 163 -3.74 -14.14 -13.37
N GLU A 164 -4.40 -14.65 -14.40
CA GLU A 164 -4.29 -16.04 -14.82
C GLU A 164 -2.86 -16.43 -15.22
N HIS A 165 -2.18 -15.57 -15.97
CA HIS A 165 -0.79 -15.80 -16.37
C HIS A 165 0.15 -15.80 -15.16
N LEU A 166 -0.04 -14.87 -14.20
CA LEU A 166 0.76 -14.81 -12.97
C LEU A 166 0.60 -16.06 -12.13
N GLU A 167 -0.63 -16.56 -11.99
CA GLU A 167 -0.94 -17.78 -11.27
C GLU A 167 -0.27 -19.00 -11.94
N LYS A 168 -0.40 -19.16 -13.28
CA LYS A 168 0.27 -20.22 -14.05
C LYS A 168 1.79 -20.19 -13.89
N LEU A 169 2.40 -19.02 -13.75
CA LEU A 169 3.83 -18.86 -13.58
C LEU A 169 4.30 -19.02 -12.12
N GLY A 170 3.37 -19.13 -11.17
CA GLY A 170 3.68 -19.21 -9.75
C GLY A 170 4.28 -17.92 -9.18
N ILE A 171 3.99 -16.77 -9.79
CA ILE A 171 4.41 -15.45 -9.29
C ILE A 171 3.40 -15.01 -8.22
N ARG A 172 3.90 -14.61 -7.05
CA ARG A 172 3.06 -14.12 -5.96
C ARG A 172 2.32 -12.85 -6.38
N VAL A 173 1.03 -12.82 -6.10
CA VAL A 173 0.14 -11.70 -6.41
C VAL A 173 -0.55 -11.17 -5.17
N ASP A 174 -0.44 -9.87 -4.95
CA ASP A 174 -1.30 -9.12 -4.03
C ASP A 174 -2.26 -8.28 -4.90
N VAL A 175 -3.57 -8.48 -4.77
CA VAL A 175 -4.59 -7.66 -5.43
C VAL A 175 -4.92 -6.49 -4.53
N LEU A 176 -4.76 -5.26 -5.04
CA LEU A 176 -5.07 -4.03 -4.35
C LEU A 176 -6.35 -3.41 -4.92
N THR A 177 -7.31 -3.13 -4.05
CA THR A 177 -8.54 -2.44 -4.44
C THR A 177 -8.67 -1.15 -3.65
N VAL A 178 -8.50 -0.02 -4.32
CA VAL A 178 -8.84 1.28 -3.72
C VAL A 178 -10.36 1.35 -3.61
N MET A 179 -10.87 1.30 -2.39
CA MET A 179 -12.30 1.37 -2.10
C MET A 179 -12.79 2.80 -2.25
N THR A 180 -13.82 2.97 -3.04
CA THR A 180 -14.49 4.24 -3.34
C THR A 180 -15.99 4.06 -3.12
N VAL A 181 -16.75 5.15 -3.07
CA VAL A 181 -18.21 5.08 -3.01
C VAL A 181 -18.83 4.31 -4.17
N GLU A 182 -18.10 4.19 -5.30
CA GLU A 182 -18.58 3.48 -6.49
C GLU A 182 -18.40 1.95 -6.39
N ASN A 183 -17.37 1.47 -5.71
CA ASN A 183 -17.02 0.05 -5.68
C ASN A 183 -17.21 -0.64 -4.31
N ILE A 184 -17.38 0.11 -3.22
CA ILE A 184 -17.50 -0.48 -1.87
C ILE A 184 -18.70 -1.41 -1.75
N ARG A 185 -19.76 -1.13 -2.51
CA ARG A 185 -20.94 -2.00 -2.57
C ARG A 185 -20.74 -3.30 -3.34
N GLN A 186 -19.62 -3.42 -4.08
CA GLN A 186 -19.26 -4.62 -4.85
C GLN A 186 -18.48 -5.66 -4.04
N PHE A 187 -18.38 -5.50 -2.72
CA PHE A 187 -17.58 -6.38 -1.87
C PHE A 187 -17.85 -7.87 -2.12
N ASP A 188 -19.13 -8.27 -2.15
CA ASP A 188 -19.49 -9.68 -2.35
C ASP A 188 -19.13 -10.19 -3.76
N ASN A 189 -19.08 -9.30 -4.75
CA ASN A 189 -18.61 -9.60 -6.09
C ASN A 189 -17.09 -9.82 -6.09
N PHE A 190 -16.31 -8.99 -5.40
CA PHE A 190 -14.88 -9.20 -5.24
C PHE A 190 -14.58 -10.56 -4.58
N ILE A 191 -15.32 -10.92 -3.54
CA ILE A 191 -15.17 -12.22 -2.88
C ILE A 191 -15.40 -13.35 -3.91
N ARG A 192 -16.53 -13.34 -4.64
CA ARG A 192 -16.86 -14.39 -5.63
C ARG A 192 -15.79 -14.50 -6.73
N LEU A 193 -15.20 -13.38 -7.14
CA LEU A 193 -14.18 -13.36 -8.20
C LEU A 193 -12.81 -13.85 -7.71
N LEU A 194 -12.43 -13.53 -6.48
CA LEU A 194 -11.09 -13.78 -5.97
C LEU A 194 -10.96 -15.05 -5.14
N GLU A 195 -12.06 -15.53 -4.56
CA GLU A 195 -12.08 -16.76 -3.75
C GLU A 195 -11.57 -18.00 -4.47
N PRO A 196 -11.86 -18.23 -5.78
CA PRO A 196 -11.30 -19.36 -6.52
C PRO A 196 -9.77 -19.32 -6.66
N HIS A 197 -9.12 -18.23 -6.29
CA HIS A 197 -7.68 -17.99 -6.41
C HIS A 197 -7.00 -17.94 -5.04
N PRO A 198 -6.81 -19.06 -4.33
CA PRO A 198 -6.36 -19.07 -2.92
C PRO A 198 -4.95 -18.53 -2.71
N MET A 199 -4.16 -18.35 -3.78
CA MET A 199 -2.82 -17.78 -3.73
C MET A 199 -2.81 -16.24 -3.81
N ILE A 200 -3.96 -15.62 -4.13
CA ILE A 200 -4.11 -14.18 -4.19
C ILE A 200 -4.32 -13.63 -2.78
N CYS A 201 -3.52 -12.67 -2.40
CA CYS A 201 -3.78 -11.83 -1.23
C CYS A 201 -4.62 -10.63 -1.67
N TRP A 202 -5.84 -10.50 -1.18
CA TRP A 202 -6.66 -9.33 -1.46
C TRP A 202 -6.56 -8.29 -0.34
N ARG A 203 -6.32 -7.05 -0.74
CA ARG A 203 -6.18 -5.90 0.16
C ARG A 203 -7.08 -4.75 -0.29
N PRO A 204 -8.30 -4.65 0.24
CA PRO A 204 -9.05 -3.43 0.13
C PRO A 204 -8.30 -2.28 0.81
N LEU A 205 -8.18 -1.16 0.11
CA LEU A 205 -7.49 0.05 0.55
C LEU A 205 -8.50 1.18 0.60
N ARG A 206 -8.36 2.12 1.50
CA ARG A 206 -9.14 3.35 1.40
C ARG A 206 -8.60 4.26 0.30
N ALA A 207 -9.45 5.04 -0.34
CA ALA A 207 -9.02 6.07 -1.27
C ALA A 207 -8.29 7.19 -0.53
N GLU A 208 -7.11 7.55 -1.03
CA GLU A 208 -6.39 8.75 -0.62
C GLU A 208 -6.54 9.76 -1.74
N THR A 209 -7.32 10.82 -1.54
CA THR A 209 -7.50 11.86 -2.56
C THR A 209 -6.88 13.14 -2.10
N GLN A 210 -6.26 13.89 -3.02
CA GLN A 210 -5.74 15.23 -2.73
C GLN A 210 -6.88 16.21 -2.39
N ASP A 211 -8.07 15.94 -2.90
CA ASP A 211 -9.24 16.78 -2.77
C ASP A 211 -10.29 16.18 -1.84
N GLY A 212 -9.94 15.45 -0.80
CA GLY A 212 -10.79 14.93 0.28
C GLY A 212 -12.23 14.50 -0.05
N ASP A 213 -12.80 15.09 -1.07
CA ASP A 213 -14.22 15.01 -1.43
C ASP A 213 -14.54 14.06 -2.59
N ARG A 214 -13.54 13.60 -3.37
CA ARG A 214 -13.85 12.84 -4.60
C ARG A 214 -14.40 11.44 -4.36
N TYR A 215 -13.94 10.74 -3.30
CA TYR A 215 -14.30 9.33 -3.09
C TYR A 215 -14.30 8.93 -1.61
N PRO A 216 -14.83 9.74 -0.68
CA PRO A 216 -14.76 9.44 0.73
C PRO A 216 -15.59 8.21 1.03
N VAL A 217 -14.96 7.16 1.54
CA VAL A 217 -15.68 6.10 2.21
C VAL A 217 -16.03 6.58 3.62
N SER A 218 -17.27 6.38 4.04
CA SER A 218 -17.71 6.75 5.36
C SER A 218 -17.19 5.80 6.44
N ARG A 219 -17.30 6.18 7.70
CA ARG A 219 -17.02 5.28 8.82
C ARG A 219 -17.91 4.04 8.78
N ASP A 220 -19.19 4.20 8.44
CA ASP A 220 -20.14 3.10 8.32
C ASP A 220 -19.76 2.14 7.19
N ASP A 221 -19.23 2.65 6.08
CA ASP A 221 -18.68 1.82 5.01
C ASP A 221 -17.49 0.98 5.50
N ILE A 222 -16.58 1.57 6.27
CA ILE A 222 -15.43 0.84 6.84
C ILE A 222 -15.90 -0.19 7.86
N GLN A 223 -16.87 0.14 8.70
CA GLN A 223 -17.45 -0.79 9.68
C GLN A 223 -18.13 -1.96 8.97
N SER A 224 -18.93 -1.70 7.94
CA SER A 224 -19.59 -2.71 7.13
C SER A 224 -18.57 -3.61 6.41
N LEU A 225 -17.53 -3.02 5.84
CA LEU A 225 -16.44 -3.74 5.19
C LEU A 225 -15.71 -4.66 6.18
N ALA A 226 -15.40 -4.15 7.37
CA ALA A 226 -14.74 -4.91 8.43
C ALA A 226 -15.58 -6.13 8.86
N ALA A 227 -16.88 -5.93 9.09
CA ALA A 227 -17.82 -7.01 9.46
C ALA A 227 -17.87 -8.11 8.37
N LYS A 228 -17.96 -7.72 7.10
CA LYS A 228 -17.98 -8.65 5.97
C LYS A 228 -16.65 -9.42 5.83
N LEU A 229 -15.51 -8.74 6.02
CA LEU A 229 -14.19 -9.36 6.00
C LEU A 229 -14.04 -10.41 7.10
N THR A 230 -14.45 -10.09 8.31
CA THR A 230 -14.45 -11.02 9.45
C THR A 230 -15.29 -12.25 9.13
N ALA A 231 -16.51 -12.06 8.62
CA ALA A 231 -17.40 -13.16 8.28
C ALA A 231 -16.81 -14.10 7.19
N VAL A 232 -16.13 -13.56 6.18
CA VAL A 232 -15.48 -14.35 5.13
C VAL A 232 -14.26 -15.09 5.69
N ARG A 233 -13.41 -14.46 6.46
CA ARG A 233 -12.23 -15.09 7.08
C ARG A 233 -12.62 -16.27 7.96
N THR A 234 -13.68 -16.13 8.75
CA THR A 234 -14.17 -17.18 9.64
C THR A 234 -14.71 -18.37 8.88
N ARG A 235 -15.42 -18.15 7.76
CA ARG A 235 -16.05 -19.22 6.97
C ARG A 235 -15.06 -19.99 6.08
N GLN A 236 -14.08 -19.31 5.50
CA GLN A 236 -13.36 -19.84 4.34
C GLN A 236 -11.88 -20.07 4.54
N ARG A 237 -11.31 -19.82 5.71
CA ARG A 237 -9.86 -19.92 5.93
C ARG A 237 -9.01 -19.11 4.91
N TRP A 238 -9.57 -18.09 4.27
CA TRP A 238 -8.83 -17.23 3.36
C TRP A 238 -7.90 -16.33 4.18
N LYS A 239 -6.70 -16.85 4.43
CA LYS A 239 -5.69 -16.27 5.31
C LYS A 239 -5.13 -14.93 4.85
N TYR A 240 -5.39 -14.55 3.60
CA TYR A 240 -4.74 -13.41 2.97
C TYR A 240 -5.69 -12.23 2.66
N LEU A 241 -6.82 -12.21 3.30
CA LEU A 241 -7.78 -11.13 3.20
C LEU A 241 -7.56 -10.14 4.35
N THR A 242 -7.10 -8.94 4.02
CA THR A 242 -6.76 -7.94 5.04
C THR A 242 -7.10 -6.55 4.55
N LEU A 243 -7.58 -5.69 5.45
CA LEU A 243 -7.68 -4.27 5.18
C LEU A 243 -6.27 -3.67 5.08
N GLY A 244 -5.99 -2.99 4.00
CA GLY A 244 -4.77 -2.21 3.83
C GLY A 244 -5.00 -0.73 4.12
N LEU A 245 -3.95 -0.03 4.51
CA LEU A 245 -3.88 1.40 4.74
C LEU A 245 -4.46 1.96 6.03
N ALA A 246 -3.82 3.01 6.38
CA ALA A 246 -3.90 3.99 7.46
C ALA A 246 -5.33 4.36 7.91
N THR A 247 -6.16 3.35 8.20
CA THR A 247 -7.49 3.51 8.80
C THR A 247 -7.33 3.51 10.31
N PRO A 248 -7.80 4.53 11.03
CA PRO A 248 -7.70 4.55 12.48
C PRO A 248 -8.51 3.40 13.09
N PHE A 249 -7.97 2.75 14.13
CA PHE A 249 -8.63 1.60 14.76
C PHE A 249 -9.98 1.98 15.37
N CYS A 250 -10.09 3.21 15.88
CA CYS A 250 -11.34 3.74 16.41
C CYS A 250 -12.40 4.05 15.32
N ALA A 251 -12.10 3.85 14.04
CA ALA A 251 -13.14 3.81 13.00
C ALA A 251 -14.06 2.59 13.16
N LEU A 252 -13.58 1.51 13.82
CA LEU A 252 -14.37 0.33 14.12
C LEU A 252 -15.14 0.50 15.44
N GLU A 253 -16.30 -0.12 15.56
CA GLU A 253 -17.07 -0.16 16.82
C GLU A 253 -16.27 -0.76 17.96
N ASN A 254 -15.56 -1.84 17.66
CA ASN A 254 -14.59 -2.41 18.58
C ASN A 254 -13.18 -2.23 17.97
N PRO A 255 -12.36 -1.29 18.48
CA PRO A 255 -11.03 -1.05 17.94
C PRO A 255 -10.09 -2.25 17.98
N SER A 256 -10.32 -3.24 18.87
CA SER A 256 -9.50 -4.45 18.94
C SER A 256 -9.68 -5.37 17.73
N ASP A 257 -10.81 -5.30 17.02
CA ASP A 257 -11.05 -6.09 15.79
C ASP A 257 -10.05 -5.71 14.69
N ALA A 258 -9.50 -4.49 14.76
CA ALA A 258 -8.46 -4.04 13.86
C ALA A 258 -7.18 -4.89 13.92
N LEU A 259 -6.88 -5.50 15.07
CA LEU A 259 -5.69 -6.34 15.24
C LEU A 259 -5.72 -7.56 14.31
N ASP A 260 -6.91 -8.08 14.04
CA ASP A 260 -7.10 -9.23 13.16
C ASP A 260 -7.31 -8.83 11.69
N LEU A 261 -7.97 -7.68 11.47
CA LEU A 261 -8.39 -7.27 10.14
C LEU A 261 -7.33 -6.48 9.38
N PHE A 262 -6.56 -5.66 10.09
CA PHE A 262 -5.57 -4.83 9.43
C PHE A 262 -4.26 -5.61 9.25
N SER A 263 -3.86 -5.78 8.00
CA SER A 263 -2.51 -6.22 7.72
C SER A 263 -1.56 -5.17 8.23
N GLY A 264 -0.71 -5.57 9.10
CA GLY A 264 0.23 -4.72 9.72
C GLY A 264 0.91 -3.73 8.82
N GLY A 265 1.08 -2.55 9.32
CA GLY A 265 1.48 -1.42 8.54
C GLY A 265 0.34 -0.43 8.36
N GLN A 266 -0.52 -0.34 9.35
CA GLN A 266 -1.45 0.78 9.49
C GLN A 266 -0.74 2.09 9.77
N SER A 267 0.56 2.01 9.97
CA SER A 267 1.39 3.17 10.14
C SER A 267 1.43 4.01 8.87
N CYS A 268 1.23 5.29 9.02
CA CYS A 268 1.53 6.30 8.01
C CYS A 268 2.87 6.00 7.34
N GLY A 269 2.94 6.15 6.01
CA GLY A 269 4.06 5.76 5.14
C GLY A 269 5.49 5.91 5.68
N PRO A 270 5.87 7.01 6.39
CA PRO A 270 7.24 7.19 6.86
C PRO A 270 7.75 6.15 7.85
N VAL A 271 6.87 5.37 8.43
CA VAL A 271 7.30 4.38 9.45
C VAL A 271 7.90 3.13 8.82
N GLU A 272 7.33 2.65 7.74
CA GLU A 272 7.77 1.40 7.08
C GLU A 272 8.48 1.65 5.75
N SER A 273 8.22 2.80 5.14
CA SER A 273 8.74 3.10 3.81
C SER A 273 8.98 4.59 3.60
N LEU A 274 9.95 4.90 2.77
CA LEU A 274 10.13 6.19 2.12
C LEU A 274 9.82 6.03 0.63
N THR A 275 9.49 7.12 -0.03
CA THR A 275 9.21 7.14 -1.46
C THR A 275 10.24 8.01 -2.18
N VAL A 276 10.80 7.49 -3.26
CA VAL A 276 11.63 8.26 -4.20
C VAL A 276 10.78 8.54 -5.43
N THR A 277 10.68 9.80 -5.82
CA THR A 277 9.89 10.25 -6.97
C THR A 277 10.59 9.95 -8.28
N SER A 278 9.87 10.02 -9.40
CA SER A 278 10.45 9.91 -10.73
C SER A 278 11.47 11.00 -11.08
N LYS A 279 11.55 12.06 -10.27
CA LYS A 279 12.57 13.11 -10.36
C LYS A 279 13.80 12.86 -9.48
N GLY A 280 13.78 11.80 -8.66
CA GLY A 280 14.86 11.45 -7.74
C GLY A 280 14.74 12.06 -6.33
N ASP A 281 13.71 12.85 -6.06
CA ASP A 281 13.49 13.42 -4.73
C ASP A 281 12.98 12.32 -3.78
N THR A 282 13.49 12.32 -2.54
CA THR A 282 12.90 11.50 -1.48
C THR A 282 11.78 12.27 -0.80
N VAL A 283 10.64 11.62 -0.65
CA VAL A 283 9.43 12.16 -0.01
C VAL A 283 8.90 11.19 1.05
N ARG A 284 8.05 11.69 1.94
CA ARG A 284 7.50 10.88 3.04
C ARG A 284 6.65 9.72 2.54
N CYS A 285 5.71 9.99 1.66
CA CYS A 285 4.79 8.99 1.09
C CYS A 285 4.23 9.51 -0.24
N TYR A 286 3.41 8.72 -0.88
CA TYR A 286 2.76 9.10 -2.13
C TYR A 286 1.93 10.38 -2.04
N SER A 287 1.31 10.62 -0.89
CA SER A 287 0.37 11.71 -0.69
C SER A 287 1.05 12.97 -0.14
N ARG A 288 2.11 12.84 0.65
CA ARG A 288 2.93 13.98 1.14
C ARG A 288 4.23 14.04 0.37
N ARG A 289 4.26 14.98 -0.57
CA ARG A 289 5.33 15.11 -1.56
C ARG A 289 6.40 16.13 -1.18
N ASP A 290 6.38 16.63 0.05
CA ASP A 290 7.45 17.48 0.56
C ASP A 290 8.76 16.70 0.53
N ALA A 291 9.79 17.31 -0.07
CA ALA A 291 11.13 16.72 -0.13
C ALA A 291 11.69 16.51 1.28
N VAL A 292 12.29 15.36 1.49
CA VAL A 292 12.89 14.96 2.75
C VAL A 292 14.40 14.89 2.59
N ASP A 293 15.12 15.61 3.45
CA ASP A 293 16.58 15.52 3.51
C ASP A 293 17.00 14.17 4.11
N ILE A 294 17.68 13.36 3.30
CA ILE A 294 18.21 12.06 3.69
C ILE A 294 19.72 12.07 3.95
N SER A 295 20.35 13.23 4.05
CA SER A 295 21.80 13.35 4.29
C SER A 295 22.28 12.65 5.56
N LYS A 296 21.39 12.51 6.54
CA LYS A 296 21.65 11.81 7.80
C LYS A 296 21.47 10.28 7.70
N GLY A 297 21.15 9.76 6.54
CA GLY A 297 20.78 8.36 6.30
C GLY A 297 19.28 8.10 6.32
N LEU A 298 18.85 7.07 5.60
CA LEU A 298 17.43 6.74 5.38
C LEU A 298 16.72 6.36 6.69
N ARG A 299 17.34 5.50 7.51
CA ARG A 299 16.72 5.02 8.75
C ARG A 299 16.60 6.11 9.81
N LYS A 300 17.64 6.95 9.95
CA LYS A 300 17.62 8.05 10.90
C LYS A 300 16.56 9.06 10.51
N THR A 301 16.53 9.45 9.24
CA THR A 301 15.52 10.36 8.72
C THR A 301 14.11 9.77 8.92
N ASN A 302 13.90 8.50 8.59
CA ASN A 302 12.61 7.84 8.78
C ASN A 302 12.17 7.82 10.26
N LEU A 303 13.10 7.59 11.17
CA LEU A 303 12.83 7.64 12.62
C LEU A 303 12.45 9.06 13.07
N GLU A 304 13.20 10.08 12.67
CA GLU A 304 12.92 11.49 13.01
C GLU A 304 11.53 11.90 12.50
N LEU A 305 11.16 11.51 11.26
CA LEU A 305 9.83 11.74 10.71
C LEU A 305 8.73 11.04 11.52
N SER A 306 8.99 9.81 11.94
CA SER A 306 8.02 9.01 12.70
C SER A 306 7.79 9.59 14.09
N LEU A 307 8.84 10.06 14.76
CA LEU A 307 8.75 10.71 16.07
C LEU A 307 7.98 12.03 15.97
N ARG A 308 8.29 12.86 14.96
CA ARG A 308 7.57 14.11 14.72
C ARG A 308 6.08 13.88 14.47
N ASP A 309 5.74 12.84 13.70
CA ASP A 309 4.33 12.48 13.47
C ASP A 309 3.64 12.04 14.76
N PHE A 310 4.36 11.31 15.63
CA PHE A 310 3.84 10.91 16.93
C PHE A 310 3.58 12.12 17.84
N ASP A 311 4.51 13.07 17.89
CA ASP A 311 4.37 14.28 18.69
C ASP A 311 3.19 15.17 18.24
N GLN A 312 2.83 15.09 16.96
CA GLN A 312 1.68 15.80 16.40
C GLN A 312 0.32 15.09 16.64
N LEU A 313 0.32 13.91 17.26
CA LEU A 313 -0.93 13.23 17.59
C LEU A 313 -1.68 13.96 18.71
N PRO A 314 -3.03 14.01 18.65
CA PRO A 314 -3.85 14.48 19.76
C PRO A 314 -3.57 13.69 21.04
N ALA A 315 -3.78 14.29 22.19
CA ALA A 315 -3.54 13.64 23.49
C ALA A 315 -4.27 12.30 23.63
N VAL A 316 -5.54 12.25 23.17
CA VAL A 316 -6.34 11.02 23.15
C VAL A 316 -5.67 9.89 22.37
N CYS A 317 -5.04 10.20 21.24
CA CYS A 317 -4.31 9.20 20.45
C CYS A 317 -3.02 8.76 21.13
N ARG A 318 -2.26 9.70 21.73
CA ARG A 318 -0.99 9.36 22.43
C ARG A 318 -1.20 8.43 23.61
N ASN A 319 -2.34 8.56 24.29
CA ASN A 319 -2.72 7.72 25.43
C ASN A 319 -3.49 6.45 25.02
N CYS A 320 -3.77 6.27 23.73
CA CYS A 320 -4.53 5.12 23.23
C CYS A 320 -3.65 3.85 23.24
N PRO A 321 -4.13 2.72 23.75
CA PRO A 321 -3.37 1.46 23.78
C PRO A 321 -3.03 0.93 22.39
N PHE A 322 -3.76 1.33 21.36
CA PHE A 322 -3.55 0.93 19.96
C PHE A 322 -2.57 1.82 19.20
N VAL A 323 -2.12 2.93 19.77
CA VAL A 323 -1.25 3.89 19.06
C VAL A 323 0.04 3.29 18.49
N PRO A 324 0.70 2.28 19.12
CA PRO A 324 1.89 1.67 18.53
C PRO A 324 1.67 1.04 17.16
N LEU A 325 0.44 0.62 16.87
CA LEU A 325 0.04 0.01 15.61
C LEU A 325 -0.75 0.98 14.73
N CYS A 326 -1.75 1.64 15.30
CA CYS A 326 -2.68 2.54 14.61
C CYS A 326 -2.04 3.86 14.17
N ARG A 327 -1.25 4.49 15.05
CA ARG A 327 -0.59 5.80 14.83
C ARG A 327 -1.54 6.93 14.40
N GLY A 328 -2.81 6.85 14.78
CA GLY A 328 -3.81 7.88 14.50
C GLY A 328 -4.36 7.87 13.08
N GLY A 329 -4.15 6.82 12.29
CA GLY A 329 -4.65 6.75 10.92
C GLY A 329 -3.75 7.46 9.90
N CYS A 330 -4.32 7.97 8.80
CA CYS A 330 -3.59 8.73 7.80
C CYS A 330 -3.24 10.13 8.33
N ARG A 331 -1.99 10.52 8.18
CA ARG A 331 -1.46 11.82 8.63
C ARG A 331 -1.28 12.82 7.49
N CYS A 332 -1.99 12.63 6.38
CA CYS A 332 -2.05 13.62 5.31
C CYS A 332 -2.98 14.76 5.70
N ASP A 333 -2.60 15.98 5.39
CA ASP A 333 -3.32 17.18 5.84
C ASP A 333 -4.79 17.19 5.37
N TRP A 334 -5.07 16.68 4.18
CA TRP A 334 -6.44 16.56 3.65
C TRP A 334 -7.30 15.45 4.28
N SER A 335 -6.70 14.49 4.96
CA SER A 335 -7.45 13.48 5.72
C SER A 335 -7.67 13.88 7.17
N LEU A 336 -7.13 15.03 7.59
CA LEU A 336 -7.27 15.54 8.94
C LEU A 336 -8.42 16.52 9.03
N VAL A 337 -9.28 16.30 10.02
CA VAL A 337 -10.40 17.19 10.36
C VAL A 337 -10.28 17.65 11.80
N ASP A 338 -10.79 18.84 12.07
CA ASP A 338 -10.88 19.36 13.43
C ASP A 338 -12.01 18.64 14.18
N THR A 339 -11.71 18.16 15.37
CA THR A 339 -12.65 17.47 16.27
C THR A 339 -12.52 18.04 17.68
N PRO A 340 -13.49 17.77 18.58
CA PRO A 340 -13.38 18.12 20.00
C PRO A 340 -12.14 17.52 20.69
N PHE A 341 -11.50 16.51 20.08
CA PHE A 341 -10.31 15.84 20.59
C PHE A 341 -9.01 16.32 19.92
N GLY A 342 -9.08 17.37 19.12
CA GLY A 342 -7.99 17.89 18.30
C GLY A 342 -8.07 17.44 16.83
N ARG A 343 -7.05 17.74 16.07
CA ARG A 343 -7.01 17.45 14.64
C ARG A 343 -6.74 15.96 14.38
N MET A 344 -7.70 15.25 13.82
CA MET A 344 -7.69 13.79 13.65
C MET A 344 -8.02 13.38 12.21
N ASP A 345 -7.69 12.13 11.87
CA ASP A 345 -8.17 11.48 10.65
C ASP A 345 -9.71 11.51 10.60
N TYR A 346 -10.30 11.85 9.45
CA TYR A 346 -11.76 12.01 9.31
C TYR A 346 -12.57 10.73 9.64
N LEU A 347 -11.94 9.56 9.56
CA LEU A 347 -12.56 8.29 9.95
C LEU A 347 -12.44 8.02 11.47
N ALA A 348 -11.63 8.80 12.21
CA ALA A 348 -11.41 8.55 13.62
C ALA A 348 -12.66 8.87 14.46
N ASP A 349 -12.87 8.06 15.48
CA ASP A 349 -13.89 8.28 16.51
C ASP A 349 -13.27 8.15 17.90
N ALA A 350 -12.81 9.28 18.43
CA ALA A 350 -12.12 9.30 19.70
C ALA A 350 -13.01 8.86 20.87
N SER A 351 -14.34 8.98 20.75
CA SER A 351 -15.28 8.52 21.78
C SER A 351 -15.22 7.01 22.05
N ARG A 352 -14.68 6.26 21.08
CA ARG A 352 -14.46 4.79 21.18
C ARG A 352 -13.15 4.41 21.87
N ILE A 353 -12.35 5.39 22.27
CA ILE A 353 -11.10 5.18 22.99
C ILE A 353 -11.39 5.30 24.49
N ALA A 354 -11.08 4.27 25.27
CA ALA A 354 -11.31 4.29 26.70
C ALA A 354 -10.58 5.47 27.37
N GLY A 355 -11.30 6.26 28.16
CA GLY A 355 -10.75 7.42 28.85
C GLY A 355 -10.58 8.67 27.97
N ALA A 356 -11.19 8.71 26.77
CA ALA A 356 -11.17 9.88 25.93
C ALA A 356 -11.98 11.03 26.55
N GLU A 357 -11.34 12.18 26.76
CA GLU A 357 -11.99 13.43 27.14
C GLU A 357 -11.79 14.47 26.04
N PRO A 358 -12.82 15.28 25.71
CA PRO A 358 -12.66 16.39 24.78
C PRO A 358 -11.61 17.40 25.25
N THR A 359 -10.86 17.96 24.33
CA THR A 359 -9.98 19.10 24.62
C THR A 359 -10.85 20.33 24.91
N GLN A 360 -10.62 21.00 26.06
CA GLN A 360 -11.28 22.24 26.40
C GLN A 360 -10.83 23.39 25.50
#